data_8b56293f6f7457fc0b2dacf81ab57313
#
_entry.id   8b56293f6f7457fc0b2dacf81ab57313
#
_cell.length_a   1.000
_cell.length_b   1.000
_cell.length_c   1.000
_cell.angle_alpha   90.00
_cell.angle_beta   90.00
_cell.angle_gamma   90.00
#
_symmetry.space_group_name_H-M   'P 1'
#
loop_
_entity.id
_entity.type
_entity.pdbx_description
1 polymer ?
#
loop_
_entity_poly.entity_id
_entity_poly.type
_entity_poly.pdbx_seq_one_letter_code
_entity_poly.pdbx_strand_id
1 'polypeptide(L)'
;MSEIHPELASKYDKQNVRDWWMSEKLDGVRAWWCNGKLYSREGNMFYSPPYFTEKFPDMTLDGELFMGKGRFQDCVGTVKRHQPTEAWKELQFVVFDAPHIESSFENRLTKARERIAEMEDCTYIRLLEQVKCTGPESVQTFLSQIESEGGEGV
;
A
#
# COMPACT_ATOMS: atom_id res chain seq x y z
N MET A 1 -7.04 -5.76 -19.05
CA MET A 1 -5.91 -5.29 -18.33
C MET A 1 -5.49 -6.29 -17.30
N SER A 2 -4.23 -6.51 -17.20
CA SER A 2 -3.70 -7.59 -16.39
C SER A 2 -3.14 -7.14 -15.06
N GLU A 3 -3.58 -6.03 -14.56
CA GLU A 3 -3.12 -5.58 -13.28
C GLU A 3 -3.88 -6.26 -12.15
N ILE A 4 -3.23 -6.37 -11.01
CA ILE A 4 -3.87 -6.83 -9.80
C ILE A 4 -4.80 -5.72 -9.33
N HIS A 5 -6.05 -6.06 -9.11
CA HIS A 5 -7.04 -5.09 -8.68
C HIS A 5 -6.69 -4.59 -7.27
N PRO A 6 -6.62 -3.27 -7.03
CA PRO A 6 -6.18 -2.76 -5.73
C PRO A 6 -7.06 -3.18 -4.55
N GLU A 7 -8.33 -3.47 -4.79
CA GLU A 7 -9.24 -3.88 -3.74
C GLU A 7 -9.14 -5.35 -3.39
N LEU A 8 -8.69 -6.17 -4.33
CA LEU A 8 -8.61 -7.61 -4.15
C LEU A 8 -7.33 -8.12 -4.79
N ALA A 9 -6.30 -8.29 -4.00
CA ALA A 9 -5.09 -8.93 -4.49
C ALA A 9 -5.41 -10.37 -4.85
N SER A 10 -5.19 -10.74 -6.09
CA SER A 10 -5.45 -12.09 -6.55
C SER A 10 -4.39 -13.05 -6.01
N LYS A 11 -4.83 -14.18 -5.48
CA LYS A 11 -3.92 -15.24 -5.07
C LYS A 11 -3.32 -15.89 -6.33
N TYR A 12 -2.00 -16.05 -6.36
CA TYR A 12 -1.36 -16.73 -7.45
C TYR A 12 -1.64 -18.23 -7.38
N ASP A 13 -2.24 -18.77 -8.43
CA ASP A 13 -2.57 -20.20 -8.56
C ASP A 13 -2.15 -20.68 -9.95
N LYS A 14 -0.92 -20.32 -10.36
CA LYS A 14 -0.29 -20.71 -11.63
C LYS A 14 -1.05 -20.28 -12.89
N GLN A 15 -1.96 -19.31 -12.76
CA GLN A 15 -2.61 -18.71 -13.91
C GLN A 15 -1.61 -17.93 -14.76
N ASN A 16 -2.00 -17.58 -16.00
CA ASN A 16 -1.16 -16.75 -16.85
C ASN A 16 -1.09 -15.32 -16.28
N VAL A 17 0.09 -14.95 -15.79
CA VAL A 17 0.31 -13.66 -15.14
C VAL A 17 1.15 -12.70 -15.96
N ARG A 18 1.44 -13.04 -17.22
CA ARG A 18 2.20 -12.15 -18.10
C ARG A 18 1.52 -10.78 -18.17
N ASP A 19 2.31 -9.72 -18.05
CA ASP A 19 1.88 -8.32 -18.01
C ASP A 19 1.10 -7.90 -16.77
N TRP A 20 0.97 -8.77 -15.77
CA TRP A 20 0.45 -8.41 -14.48
C TRP A 20 1.53 -7.69 -13.66
N TRP A 21 1.10 -6.84 -12.75
CA TRP A 21 1.99 -6.21 -11.79
C TRP A 21 2.05 -7.02 -10.51
N MET A 22 3.26 -7.15 -9.97
CA MET A 22 3.49 -7.90 -8.74
C MET A 22 3.92 -6.95 -7.63
N SER A 23 3.40 -7.16 -6.45
CA SER A 23 3.85 -6.47 -5.25
C SER A 23 3.78 -7.41 -4.06
N GLU A 24 4.52 -7.09 -3.02
CA GLU A 24 4.44 -7.86 -1.78
C GLU A 24 3.06 -7.68 -1.15
N LYS A 25 2.48 -8.77 -0.65
CA LYS A 25 1.22 -8.70 0.10
C LYS A 25 1.55 -8.31 1.54
N LEU A 26 1.27 -7.07 1.88
CA LEU A 26 1.55 -6.56 3.21
C LEU A 26 0.51 -7.02 4.22
N ASP A 27 0.98 -7.28 5.44
CA ASP A 27 0.17 -7.72 6.56
C ASP A 27 -0.27 -6.50 7.38
N GLY A 28 -1.16 -5.71 6.83
CA GLY A 28 -1.62 -4.46 7.42
C GLY A 28 -3.10 -4.20 7.21
N VAL A 29 -3.51 -2.95 7.30
CA VAL A 29 -4.91 -2.53 7.18
C VAL A 29 -5.07 -1.64 5.96
N ARG A 30 -5.96 -2.03 5.05
CA ARG A 30 -6.26 -1.25 3.86
C ARG A 30 -6.81 0.12 4.23
N ALA A 31 -6.30 1.16 3.58
CA ALA A 31 -6.72 2.52 3.83
C ALA A 31 -6.73 3.36 2.56
N TRP A 32 -7.64 4.33 2.51
CA TRP A 32 -7.74 5.33 1.44
C TRP A 32 -7.43 6.70 2.01
N TRP A 33 -6.55 7.41 1.34
CA TRP A 33 -6.28 8.81 1.64
C TRP A 33 -7.11 9.66 0.66
N CYS A 34 -8.02 10.44 1.20
CA CYS A 34 -8.94 11.24 0.39
C CYS A 34 -9.40 12.46 1.17
N ASN A 35 -9.37 13.62 0.52
CA ASN A 35 -9.84 14.87 1.12
C ASN A 35 -9.24 15.18 2.50
N GLY A 36 -7.96 14.90 2.65
CA GLY A 36 -7.23 15.19 3.88
C GLY A 36 -7.47 14.22 5.03
N LYS A 37 -8.06 13.06 4.76
CA LYS A 37 -8.38 12.06 5.78
C LYS A 37 -8.12 10.66 5.30
N LEU A 38 -7.89 9.74 6.25
CA LEU A 38 -7.75 8.32 5.97
C LEU A 38 -9.06 7.59 6.28
N TYR A 39 -9.48 6.72 5.38
CA TYR A 39 -10.71 5.95 5.51
C TYR A 39 -10.45 4.47 5.37
N SER A 40 -11.23 3.66 6.08
CA SER A 40 -11.20 2.23 5.91
C SER A 40 -11.86 1.81 4.59
N ARG A 41 -11.72 0.54 4.25
CA ARG A 41 -12.36 -0.05 3.07
C ARG A 41 -13.88 0.13 3.08
N GLU A 42 -14.49 0.13 4.25
CA GLU A 42 -15.94 0.30 4.42
C GLU A 42 -16.35 1.77 4.45
N GLY A 43 -15.41 2.70 4.36
CA GLY A 43 -15.70 4.13 4.38
C GLY A 43 -15.69 4.77 5.74
N ASN A 44 -15.26 4.06 6.78
CA ASN A 44 -15.15 4.62 8.13
C ASN A 44 -13.82 5.33 8.29
N MET A 45 -13.86 6.52 8.89
CA MET A 45 -12.66 7.32 9.07
C MET A 45 -11.74 6.72 10.13
N PHE A 46 -10.44 6.67 9.83
CA PHE A 46 -9.41 6.40 10.84
C PHE A 46 -9.06 7.70 11.55
N TYR A 47 -8.88 7.65 12.85
CA TYR A 47 -8.52 8.81 13.66
C TYR A 47 -7.00 8.86 13.82
N SER A 48 -6.32 9.30 12.76
CA SER A 48 -4.87 9.42 12.76
C SER A 48 -4.45 10.72 13.46
N PRO A 49 -3.28 10.72 14.11
CA PRO A 49 -2.77 11.97 14.68
C PRO A 49 -2.34 12.93 13.56
N PRO A 50 -2.43 14.25 13.78
CA PRO A 50 -2.09 15.22 12.75
C PRO A 50 -0.69 15.07 12.16
N TYR A 51 0.29 14.73 13.00
CA TYR A 51 1.67 14.58 12.53
C TYR A 51 1.85 13.46 11.50
N PHE A 52 0.95 12.47 11.51
CA PHE A 52 1.04 11.34 10.58
C PHE A 52 0.74 11.76 9.15
N THR A 53 -0.27 12.58 8.97
CA THR A 53 -0.80 12.93 7.65
C THR A 53 -0.46 14.34 7.18
N GLU A 54 0.15 15.17 8.02
CA GLU A 54 0.35 16.59 7.71
C GLU A 54 1.11 16.85 6.41
N LYS A 55 1.97 15.93 6.00
CA LYS A 55 2.78 16.08 4.79
C LYS A 55 2.28 15.22 3.63
N PHE A 56 1.14 14.58 3.77
CA PHE A 56 0.60 13.74 2.69
C PHE A 56 0.17 14.62 1.52
N PRO A 57 0.31 14.14 0.27
CA PRO A 57 -0.02 14.94 -0.91
C PRO A 57 -1.53 15.17 -1.04
N ASP A 58 -1.89 16.25 -1.76
CA ASP A 58 -3.28 16.57 -2.05
C ASP A 58 -3.74 15.77 -3.26
N MET A 59 -3.95 14.47 -3.07
CA MET A 59 -4.46 13.58 -4.09
C MET A 59 -5.03 12.34 -3.41
N THR A 60 -5.96 11.66 -4.07
CA THR A 60 -6.49 10.41 -3.54
C THR A 60 -5.48 9.29 -3.73
N LEU A 61 -5.22 8.56 -2.67
CA LEU A 61 -4.27 7.44 -2.69
C LEU A 61 -4.90 6.21 -2.05
N ASP A 62 -4.60 5.05 -2.62
CA ASP A 62 -5.00 3.76 -2.09
C ASP A 62 -3.75 3.06 -1.59
N GLY A 63 -3.83 2.48 -0.41
CA GLY A 63 -2.67 1.85 0.19
C GLY A 63 -3.01 1.04 1.42
N GLU A 64 -1.99 0.77 2.19
CA GLU A 64 -2.12 -0.03 3.39
C GLU A 64 -1.39 0.63 4.55
N LEU A 65 -2.05 0.68 5.70
CA LEU A 65 -1.39 1.07 6.94
C LEU A 65 -0.64 -0.15 7.46
N PHE A 66 0.67 -0.04 7.58
CA PHE A 66 1.56 -1.16 7.84
C PHE A 66 2.49 -0.83 8.98
N MET A 67 2.63 -1.75 9.91
CA MET A 67 3.45 -1.56 11.11
C MET A 67 4.73 -2.41 11.09
N GLY A 68 4.79 -3.38 10.19
CA GLY A 68 5.91 -4.29 10.07
C GLY A 68 5.45 -5.73 9.90
N LYS A 69 6.36 -6.57 9.42
CA LYS A 69 6.05 -7.99 9.21
C LYS A 69 5.72 -8.65 10.54
N GLY A 70 4.64 -9.44 10.56
CA GLY A 70 4.20 -10.14 11.76
C GLY A 70 3.51 -9.26 12.79
N ARG A 71 3.18 -8.00 12.46
CA ARG A 71 2.58 -7.06 13.40
C ARG A 71 1.14 -6.68 13.06
N PHE A 72 0.42 -7.56 12.39
CA PHE A 72 -0.95 -7.29 11.97
C PHE A 72 -1.87 -6.93 13.14
N GLN A 73 -1.82 -7.69 14.23
CA GLN A 73 -2.68 -7.45 15.39
C GLN A 73 -2.38 -6.11 16.06
N ASP A 74 -1.11 -5.75 16.15
CA ASP A 74 -0.72 -4.44 16.67
C ASP A 74 -1.21 -3.32 15.77
N CYS A 75 -1.12 -3.52 14.46
CA CYS A 75 -1.59 -2.55 13.48
C CYS A 75 -3.10 -2.33 13.62
N VAL A 76 -3.88 -3.40 13.63
CA VAL A 76 -5.33 -3.34 13.80
C VAL A 76 -5.71 -2.64 15.10
N GLY A 77 -5.06 -3.02 16.21
CA GLY A 77 -5.33 -2.41 17.50
C GLY A 77 -5.04 -0.92 17.53
N THR A 78 -4.02 -0.48 16.81
CA THR A 78 -3.63 0.93 16.77
C THR A 78 -4.62 1.75 15.96
N VAL A 79 -4.99 1.29 14.74
CA VAL A 79 -5.81 2.10 13.83
C VAL A 79 -7.29 2.13 14.22
N LYS A 80 -7.76 1.17 14.99
CA LYS A 80 -9.17 1.12 15.41
C LYS A 80 -9.53 2.08 16.53
N ARG A 81 -8.55 2.61 17.24
CA ARG A 81 -8.81 3.50 18.36
C ARG A 81 -9.30 4.86 17.88
N HIS A 82 -10.35 5.37 18.50
CA HIS A 82 -10.87 6.71 18.22
C HIS A 82 -9.92 7.80 18.72
N GLN A 83 -9.11 7.51 19.74
CA GLN A 83 -8.08 8.42 20.20
C GLN A 83 -6.72 7.84 19.82
N PRO A 84 -5.99 8.52 18.93
CA PRO A 84 -4.70 8.00 18.45
C PRO A 84 -3.67 7.97 19.59
N THR A 85 -2.83 6.95 19.54
CA THR A 85 -1.74 6.77 20.50
C THR A 85 -0.40 6.99 19.82
N GLU A 86 0.67 6.99 20.59
CA GLU A 86 2.03 7.10 20.07
C GLU A 86 2.42 5.92 19.17
N ALA A 87 1.69 4.81 19.22
CA ALA A 87 1.93 3.66 18.37
C ALA A 87 1.82 4.02 16.87
N TRP A 88 1.12 5.10 16.52
CA TRP A 88 1.06 5.59 15.14
C TRP A 88 2.44 5.97 14.59
N LYS A 89 3.42 6.24 15.44
CA LYS A 89 4.79 6.51 15.01
C LYS A 89 5.47 5.31 14.38
N GLU A 90 4.96 4.11 14.63
CA GLU A 90 5.48 2.87 14.07
C GLU A 90 4.78 2.46 12.77
N LEU A 91 3.74 3.20 12.37
CA LEU A 91 2.99 2.92 11.15
C LEU A 91 3.56 3.67 9.96
N GLN A 92 3.37 3.08 8.78
CA GLN A 92 3.57 3.75 7.50
C GLN A 92 2.34 3.54 6.64
N PHE A 93 1.99 4.54 5.84
CA PHE A 93 1.01 4.40 4.78
C PHE A 93 1.75 4.00 3.51
N VAL A 94 1.57 2.77 3.09
CA VAL A 94 2.26 2.21 1.93
C VAL A 94 1.32 2.27 0.74
N VAL A 95 1.60 3.16 -0.19
CA VAL A 95 0.73 3.48 -1.32
C VAL A 95 0.97 2.51 -2.46
N PHE A 96 -0.11 1.99 -3.05
CA PHE A 96 0.00 1.13 -4.22
C PHE A 96 -0.86 1.58 -5.41
N ASP A 97 -1.68 2.62 -5.28
CA ASP A 97 -2.41 3.18 -6.42
C ASP A 97 -2.83 4.63 -6.13
N ALA A 98 -3.12 5.35 -7.21
CA ALA A 98 -3.75 6.67 -7.17
C ALA A 98 -5.00 6.62 -8.05
N PRO A 99 -6.11 6.05 -7.52
CA PRO A 99 -7.24 5.61 -8.34
C PRO A 99 -8.01 6.71 -9.07
N HIS A 100 -7.91 7.96 -8.62
CA HIS A 100 -8.62 9.07 -9.27
C HIS A 100 -7.87 9.67 -10.45
N ILE A 101 -6.66 9.23 -10.74
CA ILE A 101 -5.95 9.67 -11.94
C ILE A 101 -6.44 8.86 -13.13
N GLU A 102 -7.01 9.54 -14.12
CA GLU A 102 -7.51 8.89 -15.34
C GLU A 102 -6.35 8.55 -16.27
N SER A 103 -5.74 7.40 -16.07
CA SER A 103 -4.60 6.94 -16.85
C SER A 103 -4.35 5.46 -16.59
N SER A 104 -3.34 4.89 -17.26
CA SER A 104 -2.92 3.52 -16.99
C SER A 104 -2.40 3.37 -15.57
N PHE A 105 -2.36 2.15 -15.09
CA PHE A 105 -1.80 1.85 -13.77
C PHE A 105 -0.35 2.34 -13.65
N GLU A 106 0.45 2.14 -14.70
CA GLU A 106 1.83 2.63 -14.73
C GLU A 106 1.91 4.15 -14.53
N ASN A 107 1.06 4.89 -15.24
CA ASN A 107 1.04 6.34 -15.13
C ASN A 107 0.54 6.80 -13.77
N ARG A 108 -0.45 6.10 -13.20
CA ARG A 108 -0.92 6.40 -11.84
C ARG A 108 0.20 6.21 -10.82
N LEU A 109 0.96 5.12 -10.93
CA LEU A 109 2.09 4.88 -10.04
C LEU A 109 3.19 5.93 -10.21
N THR A 110 3.46 6.33 -11.45
CA THR A 110 4.45 7.36 -11.73
C THR A 110 4.07 8.69 -11.09
N LYS A 111 2.81 9.09 -11.21
CA LYS A 111 2.32 10.32 -10.59
C LYS A 111 2.38 10.26 -9.07
N ALA A 112 1.99 9.13 -8.49
CA ALA A 112 2.07 8.95 -7.04
C ALA A 112 3.53 9.01 -6.58
N ARG A 113 4.44 8.38 -7.29
CA ARG A 113 5.87 8.41 -6.97
C ARG A 113 6.42 9.81 -7.01
N GLU A 114 6.09 10.59 -8.04
CA GLU A 114 6.53 11.97 -8.16
C GLU A 114 6.06 12.82 -6.99
N ARG A 115 4.79 12.70 -6.63
CA ARG A 115 4.22 13.48 -5.53
C ARG A 115 4.82 13.09 -4.18
N ILE A 116 5.05 11.81 -3.95
CA ILE A 116 5.68 11.34 -2.72
C ILE A 116 7.14 11.79 -2.65
N ALA A 117 7.85 11.77 -3.78
CA ALA A 117 9.25 12.20 -3.84
C ALA A 117 9.43 13.70 -3.59
N GLU A 118 8.42 14.50 -3.88
CA GLU A 118 8.43 15.94 -3.60
C GLU A 118 8.31 16.24 -2.10
N MET A 119 7.96 15.26 -1.30
CA MET A 119 7.71 15.44 0.12
C MET A 119 8.97 15.11 0.91
N GLU A 120 9.72 16.15 1.21
CA GLU A 120 10.92 15.99 2.03
C GLU A 120 10.54 15.66 3.49
N ASP A 121 11.35 14.81 4.11
CA ASP A 121 11.22 14.47 5.52
C ASP A 121 9.90 13.79 5.94
N CYS A 122 9.16 13.24 4.98
CA CYS A 122 7.97 12.48 5.31
C CYS A 122 8.33 11.00 5.53
N THR A 123 8.31 10.56 6.79
CA THR A 123 8.66 9.19 7.15
C THR A 123 7.47 8.26 7.17
N TYR A 124 6.25 8.80 7.04
CA TYR A 124 5.02 8.03 7.25
C TYR A 124 4.33 7.59 5.97
N ILE A 125 4.87 7.92 4.82
CA ILE A 125 4.30 7.53 3.54
C ILE A 125 5.41 7.04 2.61
N ARG A 126 5.15 5.95 1.90
CA ARG A 126 6.04 5.46 0.85
C ARG A 126 5.25 4.72 -0.21
N LEU A 127 5.84 4.57 -1.39
CA LEU A 127 5.24 3.81 -2.46
C LEU A 127 5.64 2.34 -2.35
N LEU A 128 4.67 1.44 -2.48
CA LEU A 128 4.93 0.01 -2.53
C LEU A 128 5.60 -0.32 -3.86
N GLU A 129 6.67 -1.09 -3.82
CA GLU A 129 7.35 -1.52 -5.03
C GLU A 129 6.45 -2.44 -5.84
N GLN A 130 6.30 -2.12 -7.13
CA GLN A 130 5.54 -2.92 -8.08
C GLN A 130 6.48 -3.41 -9.16
N VAL A 131 6.43 -4.70 -9.45
CA VAL A 131 7.28 -5.32 -10.46
C VAL A 131 6.40 -5.94 -11.54
N LYS A 132 6.68 -5.60 -12.80
CA LYS A 132 5.91 -6.14 -13.90
C LYS A 132 6.25 -7.61 -14.12
N CYS A 133 5.23 -8.44 -14.18
CA CYS A 133 5.41 -9.88 -14.39
C CYS A 133 5.63 -10.18 -15.87
N THR A 134 6.72 -10.90 -16.19
CA THR A 134 7.03 -11.31 -17.55
C THR A 134 6.64 -12.77 -17.84
N GLY A 135 6.12 -13.47 -16.83
CA GLY A 135 5.66 -14.85 -16.94
C GLY A 135 5.75 -15.56 -15.59
N PRO A 136 5.42 -16.86 -15.53
CA PRO A 136 5.41 -17.60 -14.27
C PRO A 136 6.77 -17.62 -13.56
N GLU A 137 7.88 -17.60 -14.32
CA GLU A 137 9.22 -17.62 -13.74
C GLU A 137 9.51 -16.35 -12.93
N SER A 138 9.06 -15.19 -13.41
CA SER A 138 9.28 -13.95 -12.68
C SER A 138 8.46 -13.92 -11.39
N VAL A 139 7.28 -14.54 -11.37
CA VAL A 139 6.48 -14.67 -10.15
C VAL A 139 7.23 -15.50 -9.13
N GLN A 140 7.80 -16.64 -9.55
CA GLN A 140 8.53 -17.53 -8.64
C GLN A 140 9.77 -16.83 -8.07
N THR A 141 10.50 -16.09 -8.90
CA THR A 141 11.68 -15.35 -8.45
C THR A 141 11.29 -14.30 -7.41
N PHE A 142 10.26 -13.52 -7.70
CA PHE A 142 9.79 -12.47 -6.81
C PHE A 142 9.26 -13.06 -5.50
N LEU A 143 8.47 -14.11 -5.58
CA LEU A 143 7.92 -14.79 -4.42
C LEU A 143 9.01 -15.35 -3.53
N SER A 144 10.02 -16.00 -4.12
CA SER A 144 11.16 -16.53 -3.36
C SER A 144 11.92 -15.42 -2.63
N GLN A 145 12.10 -14.28 -3.28
CA GLN A 145 12.75 -13.13 -2.66
C GLN A 145 11.95 -12.64 -1.44
N ILE A 146 10.64 -12.50 -1.59
CA ILE A 146 9.77 -12.04 -0.51
C ILE A 146 9.79 -13.04 0.64
N GLU A 147 9.70 -14.34 0.36
CA GLU A 147 9.72 -15.38 1.39
C GLU A 147 11.04 -15.38 2.15
N SER A 148 12.18 -15.18 1.45
CA SER A 148 13.48 -15.14 2.09
C SER A 148 13.62 -13.94 3.02
N GLU A 149 12.85 -12.87 2.80
CA GLU A 149 12.83 -11.68 3.65
C GLU A 149 11.76 -11.78 4.74
N GLY A 150 11.07 -12.91 4.86
CA GLY A 150 10.03 -13.11 5.85
C GLY A 150 8.68 -12.53 5.47
N GLY A 151 8.48 -12.21 4.19
CA GLY A 151 7.21 -11.68 3.70
C GLY A 151 6.13 -12.73 3.54
N GLU A 152 4.88 -12.28 3.45
CA GLU A 152 3.71 -13.14 3.39
C GLU A 152 3.45 -13.74 2.01
N GLY A 153 3.86 -13.03 0.96
CA GLY A 153 3.64 -13.45 -0.41
C GLY A 153 3.34 -12.27 -1.33
N VAL A 154 2.81 -12.62 -2.49
CA VAL A 154 2.60 -11.66 -3.59
C VAL A 154 1.14 -11.29 -3.73
#